data_fa41f666cd300ca562b793036850d377
#
_entry.id   fa41f666cd300ca562b793036850d377
#
_cell.length_a   1.000
_cell.length_b   1.000
_cell.length_c   1.000
_cell.angle_alpha   90.00
_cell.angle_beta   90.00
_cell.angle_gamma   90.00
#
_symmetry.space_group_name_H-M   'P 1'
#
loop_
_entity.id
_entity.type
_entity.pdbx_description
1 polymer ?
#
loop_
_entity_poly.entity_id
_entity_poly.type
_entity_poly.pdbx_seq_one_letter_code
_entity_poly.pdbx_strand_id
1 'polypeptide(L)'
;MLPLLDLAWGVGGAMRPVHYPAGWQRVAGHLDGPGDVAVLPGGMFRRFRYSGQAPVLDPAPRLLPRDVLQTGELPVRGRTVSGEGARARAVEAVLLHGGSAPELAERGVGWVLVEHGTPGPLGESRTTLARLDPVFDDADLTLYRVPGDIRAHDGASSHRGFVIAAHALWALLLVGGPALAVTARRARRTP
;
A
#
# COMPACT_ATOMS: atom_id res chain seq x y z
N MET A 1 -33.05 9.53 -9.33
CA MET A 1 -32.39 8.84 -8.22
C MET A 1 -31.93 9.91 -7.23
N LEU A 2 -32.53 9.95 -6.06
CA LEU A 2 -32.02 10.79 -4.98
C LEU A 2 -30.71 10.17 -4.49
N PRO A 3 -29.61 10.93 -4.34
CA PRO A 3 -28.40 10.42 -3.72
C PRO A 3 -28.77 9.94 -2.32
N LEU A 4 -28.10 8.89 -1.87
CA LEU A 4 -28.26 8.31 -0.55
C LEU A 4 -28.10 9.41 0.51
N LEU A 5 -29.21 9.93 1.01
CA LEU A 5 -29.23 10.98 2.04
C LEU A 5 -28.49 10.56 3.31
N ASP A 6 -28.42 9.24 3.53
CA ASP A 6 -27.70 8.62 4.64
C ASP A 6 -26.18 8.88 4.59
N LEU A 7 -25.62 9.22 3.41
CA LEU A 7 -24.20 9.57 3.24
C LEU A 7 -23.92 11.07 3.44
N ALA A 8 -24.99 11.88 3.55
CA ALA A 8 -24.81 13.31 3.79
C ALA A 8 -24.13 13.54 5.15
N TRP A 9 -23.19 14.51 5.16
CA TRP A 9 -22.41 14.89 6.35
C TRP A 9 -21.66 13.71 7.01
N GLY A 10 -21.16 12.77 6.22
CA GLY A 10 -20.38 11.64 6.73
C GLY A 10 -21.25 10.68 7.57
N VAL A 11 -22.35 10.21 7.00
CA VAL A 11 -23.29 9.28 7.67
C VAL A 11 -23.81 9.89 8.98
N GLY A 12 -24.36 11.11 8.89
CA GLY A 12 -24.89 11.82 10.08
C GLY A 12 -23.81 12.13 11.14
N GLY A 13 -22.53 12.31 10.72
CA GLY A 13 -21.41 12.59 11.62
C GLY A 13 -20.73 11.35 12.23
N ALA A 14 -21.14 10.15 11.82
CA ALA A 14 -20.48 8.90 12.25
C ALA A 14 -19.09 8.75 11.64
N MET A 15 -18.87 9.24 10.41
CA MET A 15 -17.57 9.28 9.76
C MET A 15 -16.89 10.63 10.05
N ARG A 16 -15.72 10.56 10.63
CA ARG A 16 -14.90 11.75 10.92
C ARG A 16 -13.60 11.71 10.13
N PRO A 17 -13.09 12.84 9.64
CA PRO A 17 -11.80 12.88 8.97
C PRO A 17 -10.70 12.51 9.96
N VAL A 18 -9.73 11.73 9.49
CA VAL A 18 -8.52 11.37 10.22
C VAL A 18 -7.37 12.19 9.69
N HIS A 19 -6.61 12.80 10.59
CA HIS A 19 -5.40 13.56 10.26
C HIS A 19 -4.20 12.66 10.54
N TYR A 20 -3.45 12.34 9.50
CA TYR A 20 -2.21 11.58 9.66
C TYR A 20 -1.12 12.47 10.22
N PRO A 21 -0.27 11.96 11.14
CA PRO A 21 0.89 12.69 11.63
C PRO A 21 1.80 13.17 10.48
N ALA A 22 2.41 14.34 10.64
CA ALA A 22 3.31 14.89 9.64
C ALA A 22 4.56 14.01 9.36
N GLY A 23 4.86 13.07 10.25
CA GLY A 23 5.87 12.03 10.07
C GLY A 23 5.72 11.27 8.75
N TRP A 24 4.49 10.98 8.32
CA TRP A 24 4.24 10.29 7.06
C TRP A 24 4.74 11.06 5.83
N GLN A 25 4.60 12.38 5.83
CA GLN A 25 5.12 13.22 4.74
C GLN A 25 6.64 13.32 4.79
N ARG A 26 7.22 13.40 5.99
CA ARG A 26 8.67 13.46 6.16
C ARG A 26 9.35 12.15 5.76
N VAL A 27 8.86 11.01 6.24
CA VAL A 27 9.44 9.70 5.91
C VAL A 27 9.42 9.42 4.41
N ALA A 28 8.37 9.85 3.70
CA ALA A 28 8.28 9.71 2.25
C ALA A 28 9.43 10.39 1.50
N GLY A 29 9.96 11.49 2.03
CA GLY A 29 11.12 12.21 1.47
C GLY A 29 12.46 11.49 1.63
N HIS A 30 12.54 10.46 2.46
CA HIS A 30 13.77 9.68 2.67
C HIS A 30 13.87 8.42 1.80
N LEU A 31 12.83 8.13 1.02
CA LEU A 31 12.77 6.94 0.15
C LEU A 31 13.41 7.19 -1.22
N ASP A 32 14.69 7.51 -1.26
CA ASP A 32 15.44 7.96 -2.43
C ASP A 32 16.22 6.86 -3.17
N GLY A 33 16.29 5.64 -2.62
CA GLY A 33 17.02 4.49 -3.17
C GLY A 33 16.13 3.44 -3.82
N PRO A 34 16.72 2.35 -4.34
CA PRO A 34 15.98 1.24 -4.93
C PRO A 34 15.26 0.38 -3.88
N GLY A 35 14.35 -0.47 -4.35
CA GLY A 35 13.66 -1.49 -3.58
C GLY A 35 12.35 -1.04 -2.98
N ASP A 36 11.61 -2.05 -2.52
CA ASP A 36 10.29 -1.90 -1.92
C ASP A 36 10.40 -1.70 -0.40
N VAL A 37 9.29 -1.28 0.19
CA VAL A 37 9.16 -1.06 1.63
C VAL A 37 8.50 -2.27 2.28
N ALA A 38 9.16 -2.87 3.25
CA ALA A 38 8.53 -3.79 4.20
C ALA A 38 8.08 -3.02 5.44
N VAL A 39 6.96 -3.42 6.06
CA VAL A 39 6.39 -2.70 7.20
C VAL A 39 6.31 -3.60 8.42
N LEU A 40 6.63 -3.04 9.58
CA LEU A 40 6.44 -3.63 10.90
C LEU A 40 5.53 -2.73 11.75
N PRO A 41 4.72 -3.33 12.63
CA PRO A 41 4.50 -4.77 12.88
C PRO A 41 3.94 -5.51 11.67
N GLY A 42 4.09 -6.84 11.64
CA GLY A 42 3.54 -7.68 10.58
C GLY A 42 2.02 -7.55 10.44
N GLY A 43 1.50 -7.96 9.27
CA GLY A 43 0.09 -7.83 8.92
C GLY A 43 -0.25 -6.52 8.20
N MET A 44 -1.50 -6.40 7.75
CA MET A 44 -1.96 -5.26 6.94
C MET A 44 -2.99 -4.37 7.65
N PHE A 45 -3.40 -4.71 8.85
CA PHE A 45 -4.35 -3.92 9.64
C PHE A 45 -3.63 -3.23 10.78
N ARG A 46 -4.00 -1.95 10.99
CA ARG A 46 -3.42 -1.08 12.00
C ARG A 46 -4.46 -0.54 12.94
N ARG A 47 -4.03 -0.18 14.14
CA ARG A 47 -4.87 0.50 15.12
C ARG A 47 -4.04 1.62 15.75
N PHE A 48 -4.07 2.78 15.11
CA PHE A 48 -3.36 3.96 15.59
C PHE A 48 -4.23 4.77 16.55
N ARG A 49 -3.57 5.53 17.43
CA ARG A 49 -4.28 6.43 18.34
C ARG A 49 -5.12 7.48 17.59
N TYR A 50 -4.65 7.94 16.44
CA TYR A 50 -5.33 8.94 15.61
C TYR A 50 -6.42 8.36 14.70
N SER A 51 -6.47 7.06 14.49
CA SER A 51 -7.47 6.41 13.62
C SER A 51 -8.72 5.93 14.34
N GLY A 52 -8.78 6.07 15.68
CA GLY A 52 -9.90 5.63 16.49
C GLY A 52 -9.81 4.17 16.93
N GLN A 53 -10.97 3.60 17.33
CA GLN A 53 -11.04 2.26 17.93
C GLN A 53 -11.02 1.12 16.90
N ALA A 54 -11.54 1.38 15.71
CA ALA A 54 -11.61 0.36 14.66
C ALA A 54 -10.25 0.15 13.98
N PRO A 55 -9.90 -1.09 13.63
CA PRO A 55 -8.72 -1.33 12.81
C PRO A 55 -8.90 -0.71 11.42
N VAL A 56 -7.85 -0.13 10.89
CA VAL A 56 -7.78 0.45 9.55
C VAL A 56 -6.76 -0.30 8.72
N LEU A 57 -6.89 -0.25 7.41
CA LEU A 57 -5.82 -0.72 6.53
C LEU A 57 -4.59 0.15 6.74
N ASP A 58 -3.42 -0.50 6.68
CA ASP A 58 -2.12 0.17 6.72
C ASP A 58 -2.09 1.34 5.70
N PRO A 59 -1.78 2.55 6.14
CA PRO A 59 -1.73 3.71 5.26
C PRO A 59 -0.47 3.75 4.38
N ALA A 60 0.59 3.03 4.73
CA ALA A 60 1.88 3.06 4.03
C ALA A 60 1.76 2.93 2.50
N PRO A 61 0.96 1.98 1.93
CA PRO A 61 0.83 1.85 0.48
C PRO A 61 0.22 3.05 -0.24
N ARG A 62 -0.45 3.95 0.49
CA ARG A 62 -1.09 5.14 -0.07
C ARG A 62 -0.28 6.41 0.14
N LEU A 63 0.57 6.42 1.17
CA LEU A 63 1.31 7.61 1.58
C LEU A 63 2.76 7.59 1.11
N LEU A 64 3.33 6.40 0.83
CA LEU A 64 4.71 6.28 0.40
C LEU A 64 4.84 6.24 -1.13
N PRO A 65 5.89 6.84 -1.70
CA PRO A 65 6.12 6.87 -3.14
C PRO A 65 6.82 5.60 -3.66
N ARG A 66 6.72 4.49 -2.94
CA ARG A 66 7.33 3.19 -3.23
C ARG A 66 6.32 2.07 -3.06
N ASP A 67 6.57 0.95 -3.71
CA ASP A 67 5.76 -0.24 -3.49
C ASP A 67 5.96 -0.73 -2.05
N VAL A 68 4.84 -0.96 -1.37
CA VAL A 68 4.81 -1.44 0.01
C VAL A 68 4.30 -2.87 0.01
N LEU A 69 5.09 -3.75 0.61
CA LEU A 69 4.78 -5.17 0.68
C LEU A 69 3.66 -5.44 1.68
N GLN A 70 2.55 -5.95 1.18
CA GLN A 70 1.41 -6.35 2.01
C GLN A 70 1.06 -7.81 1.75
N THR A 71 0.86 -8.58 2.82
CA THR A 71 0.53 -10.02 2.73
C THR A 71 -0.86 -10.27 2.15
N GLY A 72 -1.77 -9.30 2.26
CA GLY A 72 -3.17 -9.46 1.88
C GLY A 72 -3.94 -10.39 2.82
N GLU A 73 -3.37 -10.80 3.93
CA GLU A 73 -3.99 -11.70 4.89
C GLU A 73 -5.09 -11.00 5.67
N LEU A 74 -6.23 -11.67 5.79
CA LEU A 74 -7.38 -11.16 6.53
C LEU A 74 -7.67 -12.06 7.75
N PRO A 75 -7.46 -11.56 8.97
CA PRO A 75 -7.88 -12.28 10.16
C PRO A 75 -9.41 -12.16 10.35
N VAL A 76 -10.11 -13.28 10.31
CA VAL A 76 -11.56 -13.35 10.48
C VAL A 76 -11.89 -14.35 11.58
N ARG A 77 -12.45 -13.88 12.69
CA ARG A 77 -12.94 -14.73 13.81
C ARG A 77 -11.96 -15.83 14.23
N GLY A 78 -10.67 -15.48 14.41
CA GLY A 78 -9.62 -16.42 14.83
C GLY A 78 -9.09 -17.33 13.72
N ARG A 79 -9.48 -17.13 12.48
CA ARG A 79 -8.91 -17.75 11.28
C ARG A 79 -8.22 -16.69 10.44
N THR A 80 -7.18 -17.08 9.72
CA THR A 80 -6.52 -16.22 8.73
C THR A 80 -6.90 -16.69 7.33
N VAL A 81 -7.50 -15.80 6.54
CA VAL A 81 -7.68 -16.01 5.12
C VAL A 81 -6.39 -15.59 4.43
N SER A 82 -5.77 -16.52 3.70
CA SER A 82 -4.53 -16.24 2.96
C SER A 82 -4.76 -15.20 1.88
N GLY A 83 -3.87 -14.22 1.81
CA GLY A 83 -3.82 -13.26 0.71
C GLY A 83 -2.91 -13.72 -0.43
N GLU A 84 -2.89 -12.95 -1.50
CA GLU A 84 -2.08 -13.21 -2.70
C GLU A 84 -0.62 -12.75 -2.56
N GLY A 85 -0.26 -12.07 -1.49
CA GLY A 85 1.07 -11.50 -1.24
C GLY A 85 2.12 -12.53 -0.81
N ALA A 86 2.41 -13.55 -1.63
CA ALA A 86 3.38 -14.61 -1.30
C ALA A 86 4.78 -14.05 -0.99
N ARG A 87 5.26 -13.06 -1.80
CA ARG A 87 6.54 -12.39 -1.57
C ARG A 87 6.51 -11.58 -0.26
N ALA A 88 5.43 -10.86 -0.01
CA ALA A 88 5.28 -10.08 1.22
C ALA A 88 5.31 -10.97 2.46
N ARG A 89 4.64 -12.15 2.42
CA ARG A 89 4.72 -13.14 3.50
C ARG A 89 6.13 -13.66 3.73
N ALA A 90 6.87 -13.94 2.63
CA ALA A 90 8.25 -14.40 2.74
C ALA A 90 9.15 -13.33 3.39
N VAL A 91 8.97 -12.05 3.05
CA VAL A 91 9.69 -10.92 3.65
C VAL A 91 9.28 -10.72 5.10
N GLU A 92 7.99 -10.76 5.41
CA GLU A 92 7.50 -10.67 6.78
C GLU A 92 8.07 -11.80 7.64
N ALA A 93 8.10 -13.03 7.13
CA ALA A 93 8.70 -14.15 7.85
C ALA A 93 10.20 -13.93 8.12
N VAL A 94 10.96 -13.42 7.16
CA VAL A 94 12.38 -13.05 7.37
C VAL A 94 12.52 -12.06 8.51
N LEU A 95 11.72 -10.98 8.51
CA LEU A 95 11.75 -9.97 9.57
C LEU A 95 11.36 -10.56 10.93
N LEU A 96 10.27 -11.31 11.00
CA LEU A 96 9.76 -11.86 12.26
C LEU A 96 10.68 -12.95 12.87
N HIS A 97 11.53 -13.60 12.06
CA HIS A 97 12.52 -14.58 12.54
C HIS A 97 13.93 -13.99 12.70
N GLY A 98 14.10 -12.69 12.64
CA GLY A 98 15.41 -12.05 12.84
C GLY A 98 16.41 -12.29 11.70
N GLY A 99 15.92 -12.46 10.47
CA GLY A 99 16.73 -12.70 9.29
C GLY A 99 17.69 -11.58 8.95
N SER A 100 18.57 -11.82 8.00
CA SER A 100 19.69 -10.93 7.67
C SER A 100 19.31 -9.83 6.67
N ALA A 101 20.09 -8.75 6.64
CA ALA A 101 19.93 -7.69 5.63
C ALA A 101 20.12 -8.20 4.18
N PRO A 102 21.08 -9.06 3.85
CA PRO A 102 21.19 -9.66 2.52
C PRO A 102 19.95 -10.44 2.09
N GLU A 103 19.29 -11.17 3.00
CA GLU A 103 18.04 -11.88 2.66
C GLU A 103 16.91 -10.94 2.29
N LEU A 104 16.85 -9.75 2.89
CA LEU A 104 15.90 -8.70 2.53
C LEU A 104 16.26 -8.11 1.16
N ALA A 105 17.53 -7.79 0.93
CA ALA A 105 18.03 -7.23 -0.34
C ALA A 105 17.78 -8.18 -1.53
N GLU A 106 18.03 -9.48 -1.36
CA GLU A 106 17.73 -10.51 -2.37
C GLU A 106 16.24 -10.60 -2.72
N ARG A 107 15.36 -10.24 -1.78
CA ARG A 107 13.91 -10.19 -2.00
C ARG A 107 13.44 -8.82 -2.51
N GLY A 108 14.37 -7.92 -2.83
CA GLY A 108 14.07 -6.61 -3.38
C GLY A 108 13.56 -5.60 -2.36
N VAL A 109 13.83 -5.82 -1.07
CA VAL A 109 13.48 -4.88 0.00
C VAL A 109 14.63 -3.90 0.19
N GLY A 110 14.38 -2.63 -0.06
CA GLY A 110 15.34 -1.55 0.18
C GLY A 110 15.12 -0.84 1.51
N TRP A 111 13.92 -0.99 2.08
CA TRP A 111 13.47 -0.20 3.22
C TRP A 111 12.63 -1.02 4.18
N VAL A 112 12.81 -0.78 5.47
CA VAL A 112 11.94 -1.31 6.52
C VAL A 112 11.37 -0.15 7.31
N LEU A 113 10.04 0.01 7.27
CA LEU A 113 9.31 0.99 8.05
C LEU A 113 8.77 0.33 9.32
N VAL A 114 9.07 0.90 10.46
CA VAL A 114 8.47 0.52 11.74
C VAL A 114 7.45 1.56 12.15
N GLU A 115 6.21 1.12 12.33
CA GLU A 115 5.11 1.96 12.78
C GLU A 115 4.91 1.79 14.29
N HIS A 116 5.04 2.89 15.03
CA HIS A 116 4.91 2.88 16.47
C HIS A 116 3.45 3.00 16.92
N GLY A 117 3.18 2.48 18.12
CA GLY A 117 1.88 2.63 18.76
C GLY A 117 0.74 1.84 18.14
N THR A 118 1.01 0.96 17.18
CA THR A 118 0.05 0.02 16.61
C THR A 118 0.38 -1.42 17.02
N PRO A 119 -0.62 -2.23 17.41
CA PRO A 119 -0.38 -3.63 17.76
C PRO A 119 -0.12 -4.47 16.51
N GLY A 120 0.66 -5.53 16.68
CA GLY A 120 0.96 -6.51 15.64
C GLY A 120 2.18 -7.35 15.99
N PRO A 121 2.47 -8.42 15.24
CA PRO A 121 3.62 -9.27 15.47
C PRO A 121 4.92 -8.54 15.12
N LEU A 122 5.88 -8.57 16.03
CA LEU A 122 7.24 -8.08 15.84
C LEU A 122 8.27 -9.21 15.81
N GLY A 123 7.96 -10.35 16.44
CA GLY A 123 8.88 -11.49 16.52
C GLY A 123 10.29 -11.08 16.95
N GLU A 124 11.30 -11.64 16.28
CA GLU A 124 12.72 -11.35 16.48
C GLU A 124 13.24 -10.20 15.60
N SER A 125 12.35 -9.36 15.06
CA SER A 125 12.70 -8.29 14.10
C SER A 125 13.75 -7.31 14.62
N ARG A 126 13.86 -7.12 15.95
CA ARG A 126 14.90 -6.30 16.56
C ARG A 126 16.31 -6.73 16.15
N THR A 127 16.52 -8.04 15.99
CA THR A 127 17.82 -8.60 15.55
C THR A 127 18.14 -8.16 14.12
N THR A 128 17.15 -8.13 13.23
CA THR A 128 17.29 -7.62 11.87
C THR A 128 17.53 -6.12 11.90
N LEU A 129 16.67 -5.35 12.57
CA LEU A 129 16.72 -3.88 12.62
C LEU A 129 18.05 -3.35 13.17
N ALA A 130 18.65 -4.03 14.13
CA ALA A 130 19.97 -3.66 14.68
C ALA A 130 21.12 -3.72 13.64
N ARG A 131 20.90 -4.32 12.48
CA ARG A 131 21.86 -4.44 11.38
C ARG A 131 21.52 -3.55 10.19
N LEU A 132 20.46 -2.76 10.27
CA LEU A 132 20.02 -1.83 9.26
C LEU A 132 20.39 -0.40 9.65
N ASP A 133 20.47 0.49 8.67
CA ASP A 133 20.80 1.90 8.89
C ASP A 133 19.53 2.71 9.16
N PRO A 134 19.32 3.26 10.37
CA PRO A 134 18.21 4.15 10.63
C PRO A 134 18.43 5.47 9.89
N VAL A 135 17.48 5.86 9.03
CA VAL A 135 17.56 7.08 8.22
C VAL A 135 16.52 8.12 8.59
N PHE A 136 15.48 7.71 9.30
CA PHE A 136 14.45 8.58 9.84
C PHE A 136 13.88 8.00 11.13
N ASP A 137 13.63 8.83 12.12
CA ASP A 137 13.01 8.44 13.39
C ASP A 137 12.20 9.58 13.97
N ASP A 138 10.95 9.28 14.34
CA ASP A 138 10.10 10.17 15.10
C ASP A 138 9.18 9.40 16.06
N ALA A 139 8.22 10.08 16.68
CA ALA A 139 7.32 9.47 17.67
C ALA A 139 6.41 8.37 17.08
N ASP A 140 6.13 8.43 15.80
CA ASP A 140 5.18 7.55 15.12
C ASP A 140 5.83 6.53 14.19
N LEU A 141 7.00 6.87 13.60
CA LEU A 141 7.63 6.09 12.54
C LEU A 141 9.15 6.05 12.68
N THR A 142 9.76 4.89 12.40
CA THR A 142 11.20 4.77 12.15
C THR A 142 11.42 4.10 10.82
N LEU A 143 12.24 4.69 9.95
CA LEU A 143 12.63 4.13 8.67
C LEU A 143 14.08 3.65 8.69
N TYR A 144 14.28 2.42 8.26
CA TYR A 144 15.59 1.82 8.10
C TYR A 144 15.89 1.58 6.64
N ARG A 145 17.13 1.84 6.23
CA ARG A 145 17.66 1.44 4.92
C ARG A 145 18.29 0.04 5.04
N VAL A 146 17.97 -0.82 4.08
CA VAL A 146 18.63 -2.12 3.94
C VAL A 146 19.95 -1.90 3.19
N PRO A 147 21.12 -2.26 3.78
CA PRO A 147 22.40 -2.12 3.10
C PRO A 147 22.61 -3.18 2.02
N GLY A 148 23.45 -2.84 1.02
CA GLY A 148 23.84 -3.74 -0.07
C GLY A 148 23.09 -3.50 -1.38
N ASP A 149 23.33 -4.38 -2.34
CA ASP A 149 22.71 -4.32 -3.67
C ASP A 149 21.29 -4.90 -3.61
N ILE A 150 20.32 -4.05 -3.81
CA ILE A 150 18.92 -4.44 -3.78
C ILE A 150 18.54 -5.07 -5.13
N ARG A 151 18.11 -6.32 -5.10
CA ARG A 151 17.63 -7.02 -6.29
C ARG A 151 16.35 -6.39 -6.80
N ALA A 152 16.39 -5.80 -8.00
CA ALA A 152 15.20 -5.24 -8.61
C ALA A 152 14.11 -6.32 -8.77
N HIS A 153 12.87 -5.97 -8.43
CA HIS A 153 11.71 -6.83 -8.65
C HIS A 153 10.85 -6.23 -9.74
N ASP A 154 10.91 -6.80 -10.95
CA ASP A 154 10.26 -6.28 -12.16
C ASP A 154 8.74 -6.50 -12.21
N GLY A 155 8.08 -6.67 -11.06
CA GLY A 155 6.67 -7.05 -11.01
C GLY A 155 5.68 -6.06 -11.63
N ALA A 156 5.94 -4.76 -11.54
CA ALA A 156 4.98 -3.73 -11.94
C ALA A 156 5.25 -3.12 -13.33
N SER A 157 6.50 -3.12 -13.80
CA SER A 157 6.88 -2.45 -15.04
C SER A 157 6.47 -3.22 -16.30
N SER A 158 6.45 -4.56 -16.26
CA SER A 158 6.20 -5.44 -17.40
C SER A 158 4.80 -5.28 -18.01
N HIS A 159 3.80 -4.92 -17.22
CA HIS A 159 2.41 -4.81 -17.69
C HIS A 159 1.92 -3.38 -17.85
N ARG A 160 2.72 -2.38 -17.50
CA ARG A 160 2.30 -0.96 -17.54
C ARG A 160 1.81 -0.53 -18.93
N GLY A 161 2.51 -0.92 -19.98
CA GLY A 161 2.11 -0.63 -21.36
C GLY A 161 0.77 -1.26 -21.71
N PHE A 162 0.55 -2.51 -21.33
CA PHE A 162 -0.71 -3.22 -21.55
C PHE A 162 -1.86 -2.55 -20.77
N VAL A 163 -1.64 -2.19 -19.51
CA VAL A 163 -2.65 -1.52 -18.68
C VAL A 163 -3.03 -0.16 -19.29
N ILE A 164 -2.05 0.65 -19.72
CA ILE A 164 -2.31 1.93 -20.38
C ILE A 164 -3.11 1.73 -21.67
N ALA A 165 -2.72 0.78 -22.51
CA ALA A 165 -3.42 0.48 -23.76
C ALA A 165 -4.87 0.03 -23.51
N ALA A 166 -5.09 -0.83 -22.51
CA ALA A 166 -6.42 -1.28 -22.13
C ALA A 166 -7.32 -0.13 -21.65
N HIS A 167 -6.78 0.77 -20.82
CA HIS A 167 -7.51 1.96 -20.36
C HIS A 167 -7.81 2.94 -21.49
N ALA A 168 -6.86 3.15 -22.41
CA ALA A 168 -7.07 3.98 -23.59
C ALA A 168 -8.17 3.41 -24.49
N LEU A 169 -8.16 2.10 -24.74
CA LEU A 169 -9.21 1.43 -25.51
C LEU A 169 -10.57 1.55 -24.84
N TRP A 170 -10.62 1.36 -23.53
CA TRP A 170 -11.84 1.50 -22.75
C TRP A 170 -12.41 2.93 -22.81
N ALA A 171 -11.56 3.94 -22.65
CA ALA A 171 -11.95 5.35 -22.78
C ALA A 171 -12.46 5.66 -24.17
N LEU A 172 -11.81 5.13 -25.20
CA LEU A 172 -12.23 5.32 -26.60
C LEU A 172 -13.61 4.70 -26.88
N LEU A 173 -13.90 3.53 -26.32
CA LEU A 173 -15.21 2.89 -26.44
C LEU A 173 -16.30 3.66 -25.67
N LEU A 174 -15.98 4.19 -24.49
CA LEU A 174 -16.93 4.99 -23.71
C LEU A 174 -17.33 6.30 -24.39
N VAL A 175 -16.40 6.95 -25.07
CA VAL A 175 -16.64 8.23 -25.74
C VAL A 175 -17.12 8.01 -27.19
N GLY A 176 -16.47 7.11 -27.90
CA GLY A 176 -16.75 6.82 -29.32
C GLY A 176 -18.09 6.14 -29.55
N GLY A 177 -18.48 5.21 -28.67
CA GLY A 177 -19.74 4.49 -28.79
C GLY A 177 -20.96 5.40 -28.80
N PRO A 178 -21.16 6.28 -27.81
CA PRO A 178 -22.24 7.26 -27.81
C PRO A 178 -22.18 8.25 -28.99
N ALA A 179 -20.97 8.70 -29.35
CA ALA A 179 -20.78 9.63 -30.47
C ALA A 179 -21.23 9.00 -31.81
N LEU A 180 -20.80 7.75 -32.06
CA LEU A 180 -21.24 7.00 -33.24
C LEU A 180 -22.75 6.72 -33.23
N ALA A 181 -23.33 6.41 -32.10
CA ALA A 181 -24.77 6.20 -31.97
C ALA A 181 -25.58 7.47 -32.30
N VAL A 182 -25.09 8.64 -31.87
CA VAL A 182 -25.71 9.93 -32.15
C VAL A 182 -25.62 10.27 -33.65
N THR A 183 -24.44 10.09 -34.27
CA THR A 183 -24.24 10.36 -35.71
C THR A 183 -25.05 9.40 -36.56
N ALA A 184 -25.09 8.11 -36.24
CA ALA A 184 -25.90 7.13 -36.96
C ALA A 184 -27.42 7.43 -36.87
N ARG A 185 -27.88 7.93 -35.72
CA ARG A 185 -29.29 8.36 -35.57
C ARG A 185 -29.62 9.61 -36.40
N ARG A 186 -28.68 10.56 -36.51
CA ARG A 186 -28.85 11.76 -37.35
C ARG A 186 -28.90 11.41 -38.81
N ALA A 187 -28.00 10.54 -39.29
CA ALA A 187 -27.97 10.11 -40.70
C ALA A 187 -29.25 9.37 -41.13
N ARG A 188 -29.94 8.68 -40.22
CA ARG A 188 -31.23 8.01 -40.52
C ARG A 188 -32.45 8.95 -40.53
N ARG A 189 -32.28 10.22 -40.11
CA ARG A 189 -33.37 11.22 -40.03
C ARG A 189 -33.33 12.23 -41.15
N THR A 190 -32.35 12.21 -42.00
CA THR A 190 -32.31 13.00 -43.24
C THR A 190 -33.02 12.21 -44.33
N PRO A 191 -34.17 12.71 -44.87
CA PRO A 191 -34.92 12.08 -45.98
C PRO A 191 -34.16 12.11 -47.29
#